data_fe19acde48d51b267703263af34312b8
#
_entry.id   fe19acde48d51b267703263af34312b8
#
_cell.length_a   1.000
_cell.length_b   1.000
_cell.length_c   1.000
_cell.angle_alpha   90.00
_cell.angle_beta   90.00
_cell.angle_gamma   90.00
#
_symmetry.space_group_name_H-M   'P 1'
#
loop_
_entity.id
_entity.type
_entity.pdbx_description
1 polymer ?
#
loop_
_entity_poly.entity_id
_entity_poly.type
_entity_poly.pdbx_seq_one_letter_code
_entity_poly.pdbx_strand_id
1 'polypeptide(L)'
;MISNEKDFFSLLQLIDDQDEKVYGFVASNILKQGKEILPHLIFLQETNPNTIVQKRTKSLIDHINTSYISNQLIQWAKTQEKSIWDALLFVNQIFDPLMDANIIEKKFNAIKRNVWLELNDYLTPFEQINVINKSLYQIEAYQIQVVNYNNPNGFLINQLLQHKKGNELLMGIFYQIICKALEIPIELI
;
A
#
# COMPACT_ATOMS: atom_id res chain seq x y z
N MET A 1 -5.73 26.79 1.86
CA MET A 1 -4.44 26.38 2.46
C MET A 1 -4.32 27.04 3.80
N ILE A 2 -4.10 26.26 4.86
CA ILE A 2 -3.75 26.81 6.17
C ILE A 2 -2.31 27.27 6.02
N SER A 3 -2.08 28.56 6.10
CA SER A 3 -0.78 29.18 5.79
C SER A 3 0.23 29.15 6.95
N ASN A 4 -0.13 28.55 8.09
CA ASN A 4 0.73 28.54 9.26
C ASN A 4 0.54 27.25 10.09
N GLU A 5 1.65 26.57 10.43
CA GLU A 5 1.61 25.37 11.32
C GLU A 5 0.86 25.64 12.64
N LYS A 6 0.94 26.86 13.19
CA LYS A 6 0.22 27.24 14.40
C LYS A 6 -1.30 27.16 14.25
N ASP A 7 -1.83 27.63 13.12
CA ASP A 7 -3.28 27.58 12.84
C ASP A 7 -3.76 26.13 12.72
N PHE A 8 -2.90 25.28 12.18
CA PHE A 8 -3.19 23.86 12.05
C PHE A 8 -3.24 23.15 13.42
N PHE A 9 -2.25 23.35 14.27
CA PHE A 9 -2.27 22.77 15.63
C PHE A 9 -3.48 23.25 16.44
N SER A 10 -3.88 24.52 16.26
CA SER A 10 -5.09 25.06 16.90
C SER A 10 -6.37 24.36 16.42
N LEU A 11 -6.47 23.98 15.13
CA LEU A 11 -7.58 23.20 14.61
C LEU A 11 -7.62 21.77 15.18
N LEU A 12 -6.46 21.13 15.35
CA LEU A 12 -6.40 19.78 15.94
C LEU A 12 -6.87 19.77 17.40
N GLN A 13 -6.66 20.89 18.16
CA GLN A 13 -7.15 21.02 19.52
C GLN A 13 -8.67 21.12 19.62
N LEU A 14 -9.36 21.49 18.55
CA LEU A 14 -10.83 21.60 18.50
C LEU A 14 -11.51 20.32 18.00
N ILE A 15 -10.78 19.24 17.79
CA ILE A 15 -11.35 17.95 17.32
C ILE A 15 -12.31 17.36 18.37
N ASP A 16 -12.08 17.60 19.67
CA ASP A 16 -12.91 17.10 20.77
C ASP A 16 -14.05 18.04 21.18
N ASP A 17 -14.22 19.16 20.49
CA ASP A 17 -15.26 20.12 20.81
C ASP A 17 -16.64 19.45 20.81
N GLN A 18 -17.46 19.76 21.85
CA GLN A 18 -18.79 19.18 22.03
C GLN A 18 -19.82 19.74 21.04
N ASP A 19 -19.56 20.94 20.49
CA ASP A 19 -20.41 21.53 19.46
C ASP A 19 -20.11 20.88 18.10
N GLU A 20 -21.09 20.12 17.59
CA GLU A 20 -20.99 19.46 16.28
C GLU A 20 -20.80 20.46 15.12
N LYS A 21 -21.22 21.72 15.25
CA LYS A 21 -20.97 22.75 14.23
C LYS A 21 -19.50 23.16 14.21
N VAL A 22 -18.88 23.30 15.40
CA VAL A 22 -17.45 23.59 15.54
C VAL A 22 -16.65 22.42 14.98
N TYR A 23 -16.96 21.20 15.39
CA TYR A 23 -16.33 19.99 14.83
C TYR A 23 -16.48 19.90 13.31
N GLY A 24 -17.69 20.13 12.78
CA GLY A 24 -17.93 20.09 11.33
C GLY A 24 -17.07 21.12 10.55
N PHE A 25 -16.91 22.33 11.10
CA PHE A 25 -16.00 23.31 10.51
C PHE A 25 -14.53 22.85 10.55
N VAL A 26 -14.06 22.33 11.69
CA VAL A 26 -12.71 21.81 11.87
C VAL A 26 -12.46 20.63 10.89
N ALA A 27 -13.36 19.66 10.88
CA ALA A 27 -13.28 18.49 9.98
C ALA A 27 -13.19 18.92 8.51
N SER A 28 -14.06 19.84 8.07
CA SER A 28 -14.07 20.37 6.70
C SER A 28 -12.71 21.01 6.33
N ASN A 29 -12.08 21.75 7.24
CA ASN A 29 -10.79 22.36 6.99
C ASN A 29 -9.63 21.34 6.97
N ILE A 30 -9.69 20.30 7.82
CA ILE A 30 -8.73 19.20 7.81
C ILE A 30 -8.85 18.41 6.49
N LEU A 31 -10.04 18.06 6.06
CA LEU A 31 -10.29 17.32 4.82
C LEU A 31 -9.73 18.04 3.58
N LYS A 32 -9.76 19.38 3.55
CA LYS A 32 -9.19 20.19 2.45
C LYS A 32 -7.66 20.07 2.33
N GLN A 33 -6.95 19.68 3.39
CA GLN A 33 -5.49 19.50 3.34
C GLN A 33 -5.10 18.22 2.58
N GLY A 34 -6.03 17.28 2.42
CA GLY A 34 -5.77 16.03 1.70
C GLY A 34 -4.77 15.13 2.41
N LYS A 35 -3.97 14.38 1.64
CA LYS A 35 -3.09 13.33 2.16
C LYS A 35 -1.93 13.85 3.03
N GLU A 36 -1.51 15.07 2.82
CA GLU A 36 -0.37 15.68 3.53
C GLU A 36 -0.58 15.73 5.06
N ILE A 37 -1.85 15.75 5.49
CA ILE A 37 -2.22 15.82 6.90
C ILE A 37 -2.17 14.47 7.64
N LEU A 38 -2.17 13.35 6.91
CA LEU A 38 -2.29 12.01 7.49
C LEU A 38 -1.26 11.69 8.58
N PRO A 39 0.04 12.05 8.44
CA PRO A 39 1.02 11.78 9.51
C PRO A 39 0.61 12.40 10.85
N HIS A 40 0.09 13.63 10.83
CA HIS A 40 -0.32 14.34 12.04
C HIS A 40 -1.60 13.73 12.65
N LEU A 41 -2.56 13.33 11.81
CA LEU A 41 -3.79 12.69 12.29
C LEU A 41 -3.49 11.32 12.88
N ILE A 42 -2.64 10.51 12.26
CA ILE A 42 -2.24 9.19 12.76
C ILE A 42 -1.52 9.35 14.10
N PHE A 43 -0.56 10.27 14.18
CA PHE A 43 0.12 10.56 15.44
C PHE A 43 -0.87 10.98 16.54
N LEU A 44 -1.82 11.87 16.22
CA LEU A 44 -2.84 12.29 17.16
C LEU A 44 -3.75 11.14 17.61
N GLN A 45 -4.15 10.27 16.69
CA GLN A 45 -4.96 9.10 17.00
C GLN A 45 -4.26 8.14 17.96
N GLU A 46 -2.95 7.91 17.76
CA GLU A 46 -2.16 6.96 18.56
C GLU A 46 -1.79 7.50 19.94
N THR A 47 -1.58 8.81 20.06
CA THR A 47 -1.06 9.41 21.29
C THR A 47 -2.12 10.05 22.18
N ASN A 48 -3.31 10.37 21.66
CA ASN A 48 -4.34 11.06 22.44
C ASN A 48 -5.19 10.06 23.22
N PRO A 49 -5.31 10.21 24.57
CA PRO A 49 -6.10 9.30 25.40
C PRO A 49 -7.62 9.49 25.26
N ASN A 50 -8.08 10.61 24.68
CA ASN A 50 -9.50 10.90 24.54
C ASN A 50 -10.12 10.04 23.42
N THR A 51 -11.08 9.20 23.79
CA THR A 51 -11.76 8.28 22.85
C THR A 51 -12.57 8.99 21.77
N ILE A 52 -13.06 10.23 22.04
CA ILE A 52 -13.77 11.04 21.06
C ILE A 52 -12.77 11.51 19.99
N VAL A 53 -11.60 12.01 20.41
CA VAL A 53 -10.53 12.41 19.49
C VAL A 53 -10.12 11.23 18.65
N GLN A 54 -9.85 10.06 19.24
CA GLN A 54 -9.45 8.86 18.51
C GLN A 54 -10.47 8.46 17.43
N LYS A 55 -11.78 8.45 17.78
CA LYS A 55 -12.85 8.10 16.83
C LYS A 55 -12.97 9.10 15.69
N ARG A 56 -12.99 10.40 16.02
CA ARG A 56 -13.12 11.48 15.04
C ARG A 56 -11.90 11.54 14.12
N THR A 57 -10.70 11.40 14.68
CA THR A 57 -9.45 11.37 13.92
C THR A 57 -9.41 10.16 13.00
N LYS A 58 -9.80 8.97 13.49
CA LYS A 58 -9.91 7.78 12.64
C LYS A 58 -10.86 8.02 11.45
N SER A 59 -12.02 8.58 11.69
CA SER A 59 -12.99 8.90 10.62
C SER A 59 -12.41 9.86 9.57
N LEU A 60 -11.63 10.84 9.99
CA LEU A 60 -10.96 11.78 9.09
C LEU A 60 -9.86 11.08 8.27
N ILE A 61 -9.05 10.24 8.90
CA ILE A 61 -8.02 9.43 8.21
C ILE A 61 -8.68 8.53 7.16
N ASP A 62 -9.71 7.78 7.55
CA ASP A 62 -10.42 6.86 6.66
C ASP A 62 -11.02 7.62 5.45
N HIS A 63 -11.62 8.80 5.69
CA HIS A 63 -12.20 9.61 4.62
C HIS A 63 -11.14 10.15 3.64
N ILE A 64 -10.05 10.73 4.16
CA ILE A 64 -8.97 11.27 3.34
C ILE A 64 -8.33 10.15 2.51
N ASN A 65 -8.02 9.04 3.16
CA ASN A 65 -7.35 7.91 2.50
C ASN A 65 -8.25 7.29 1.42
N THR A 66 -9.52 7.01 1.75
CA THR A 66 -10.48 6.46 0.78
C THR A 66 -10.68 7.38 -0.41
N SER A 67 -10.82 8.69 -0.20
CA SER A 67 -10.98 9.67 -1.27
C SER A 67 -9.74 9.70 -2.17
N TYR A 68 -8.54 9.69 -1.58
CA TYR A 68 -7.30 9.66 -2.32
C TYR A 68 -7.17 8.39 -3.17
N ILE A 69 -7.35 7.20 -2.56
CA ILE A 69 -7.22 5.91 -3.27
C ILE A 69 -8.30 5.77 -4.36
N SER A 70 -9.54 6.19 -4.09
CA SER A 70 -10.60 6.17 -5.09
C SER A 70 -10.22 6.98 -6.33
N ASN A 71 -9.65 8.17 -6.14
CA ASN A 71 -9.19 9.00 -7.25
C ASN A 71 -8.04 8.32 -8.03
N GLN A 72 -7.08 7.70 -7.34
CA GLN A 72 -5.99 6.96 -7.98
C GLN A 72 -6.51 5.78 -8.80
N LEU A 73 -7.44 5.00 -8.25
CA LEU A 73 -8.07 3.85 -8.93
C LEU A 73 -8.88 4.30 -10.15
N ILE A 74 -9.61 5.43 -10.06
CA ILE A 74 -10.34 5.99 -11.20
C ILE A 74 -9.37 6.41 -12.32
N GLN A 75 -8.24 7.02 -12.00
CA GLN A 75 -7.23 7.39 -13.00
C GLN A 75 -6.59 6.12 -13.59
N TRP A 76 -6.18 5.19 -12.76
CA TRP A 76 -5.64 3.90 -13.20
C TRP A 76 -6.60 3.14 -14.14
N ALA A 77 -7.91 3.14 -13.83
CA ALA A 77 -8.91 2.48 -14.66
C ALA A 77 -9.05 3.11 -16.07
N LYS A 78 -8.67 4.39 -16.22
CA LYS A 78 -8.70 5.12 -17.50
C LYS A 78 -7.44 4.94 -18.33
N THR A 79 -6.34 4.44 -17.76
CA THR A 79 -5.10 4.17 -18.51
C THR A 79 -5.29 3.02 -19.49
N GLN A 80 -4.64 3.09 -20.65
CA GLN A 80 -4.67 2.01 -21.65
C GLN A 80 -3.93 0.78 -21.14
N GLU A 81 -2.74 0.98 -20.59
CA GLU A 81 -1.94 -0.09 -19.97
C GLU A 81 -2.11 -0.04 -18.45
N LYS A 82 -2.83 -1.03 -17.92
CA LYS A 82 -3.11 -1.13 -16.49
C LYS A 82 -1.97 -1.86 -15.79
N SER A 83 -1.21 -1.13 -14.99
CA SER A 83 -0.19 -1.72 -14.15
C SER A 83 -0.82 -2.45 -12.95
N ILE A 84 -0.66 -3.77 -12.91
CA ILE A 84 -1.09 -4.57 -11.75
C ILE A 84 -0.28 -4.18 -10.51
N TRP A 85 0.99 -3.80 -10.69
CA TRP A 85 1.83 -3.30 -9.61
C TRP A 85 1.24 -2.07 -8.93
N ASP A 86 0.79 -1.07 -9.72
CA ASP A 86 0.16 0.13 -9.16
C ASP A 86 -1.12 -0.21 -8.40
N ALA A 87 -1.94 -1.12 -8.94
CA ALA A 87 -3.15 -1.59 -8.26
C ALA A 87 -2.84 -2.23 -6.91
N LEU A 88 -1.78 -3.05 -6.81
CA LEU A 88 -1.33 -3.61 -5.54
C LEU A 88 -0.88 -2.53 -4.55
N LEU A 89 -0.17 -1.50 -5.01
CA LEU A 89 0.24 -0.38 -4.17
C LEU A 89 -0.98 0.39 -3.64
N PHE A 90 -2.00 0.63 -4.47
CA PHE A 90 -3.24 1.28 -4.02
C PHE A 90 -3.97 0.45 -2.97
N VAL A 91 -4.09 -0.87 -3.17
CA VAL A 91 -4.69 -1.77 -2.15
C VAL A 91 -3.91 -1.69 -0.84
N ASN A 92 -2.58 -1.70 -0.89
CA ASN A 92 -1.76 -1.57 0.31
C ASN A 92 -1.99 -0.24 1.04
N GLN A 93 -2.11 0.86 0.31
CA GLN A 93 -2.34 2.18 0.90
C GLN A 93 -3.70 2.31 1.60
N ILE A 94 -4.69 1.44 1.30
CA ILE A 94 -5.94 1.40 2.07
C ILE A 94 -5.67 1.01 3.52
N PHE A 95 -4.75 0.08 3.76
CA PHE A 95 -4.44 -0.47 5.08
C PHE A 95 -3.23 0.21 5.75
N ASP A 96 -2.35 0.82 4.95
CA ASP A 96 -1.18 1.57 5.41
C ASP A 96 -1.09 2.90 4.66
N PRO A 97 -1.82 3.94 5.14
CA PRO A 97 -1.88 5.25 4.48
C PRO A 97 -0.51 5.96 4.38
N LEU A 98 0.43 5.62 5.25
CA LEU A 98 1.79 6.17 5.27
C LEU A 98 2.82 5.33 4.53
N MET A 99 2.39 4.24 3.88
CA MET A 99 3.31 3.38 3.11
C MET A 99 4.09 4.21 2.07
N ASP A 100 5.41 4.12 2.13
CA ASP A 100 6.28 4.70 1.11
C ASP A 100 6.42 3.72 -0.07
N ALA A 101 5.74 4.04 -1.18
CA ALA A 101 5.79 3.26 -2.40
C ALA A 101 7.22 3.10 -2.95
N ASN A 102 8.10 4.10 -2.76
CA ASN A 102 9.48 4.03 -3.24
C ASN A 102 10.29 2.96 -2.48
N ILE A 103 10.02 2.77 -1.18
CA ILE A 103 10.67 1.70 -0.40
C ILE A 103 10.23 0.33 -0.91
N ILE A 104 8.93 0.17 -1.18
CA ILE A 104 8.37 -1.07 -1.72
C ILE A 104 8.94 -1.37 -3.10
N GLU A 105 9.01 -0.36 -3.97
CA GLU A 105 9.58 -0.50 -5.31
C GLU A 105 11.08 -0.85 -5.28
N LYS A 106 11.87 -0.24 -4.40
CA LYS A 106 13.28 -0.60 -4.21
C LYS A 106 13.45 -2.06 -3.81
N LYS A 107 12.62 -2.57 -2.88
CA LYS A 107 12.64 -3.99 -2.48
C LYS A 107 12.28 -4.89 -3.66
N PHE A 108 11.22 -4.58 -4.40
CA PHE A 108 10.83 -5.31 -5.60
C PHE A 108 11.96 -5.35 -6.64
N ASN A 109 12.56 -4.20 -6.95
CA ASN A 109 13.64 -4.10 -7.92
C ASN A 109 14.90 -4.89 -7.49
N ALA A 110 15.17 -4.99 -6.20
CA ALA A 110 16.25 -5.84 -5.70
C ALA A 110 15.99 -7.34 -5.99
N ILE A 111 14.76 -7.81 -5.73
CA ILE A 111 14.35 -9.19 -6.02
C ILE A 111 14.39 -9.44 -7.53
N LYS A 112 13.80 -8.56 -8.33
CA LYS A 112 13.84 -8.66 -9.80
C LYS A 112 15.28 -8.79 -10.31
N ARG A 113 16.19 -7.96 -9.80
CA ARG A 113 17.62 -8.02 -10.16
C ARG A 113 18.25 -9.35 -9.77
N ASN A 114 17.96 -9.89 -8.58
CA ASN A 114 18.50 -11.17 -8.14
C ASN A 114 18.05 -12.31 -9.06
N VAL A 115 16.78 -12.33 -9.47
CA VAL A 115 16.27 -13.30 -10.45
C VAL A 115 16.94 -13.11 -11.81
N TRP A 116 17.05 -11.85 -12.27
CA TRP A 116 17.66 -11.53 -13.57
C TRP A 116 19.10 -12.02 -13.69
N LEU A 117 19.90 -11.94 -12.62
CA LEU A 117 21.30 -12.39 -12.60
C LEU A 117 21.46 -13.91 -12.82
N GLU A 118 20.42 -14.69 -12.53
CA GLU A 118 20.42 -16.15 -12.74
C GLU A 118 19.90 -16.54 -14.14
N LEU A 119 19.33 -15.59 -14.91
CA LEU A 119 18.81 -15.81 -16.26
C LEU A 119 19.88 -15.54 -17.31
N ASN A 120 19.79 -16.25 -18.45
CA ASN A 120 20.59 -15.99 -19.64
C ASN A 120 19.83 -16.39 -20.91
N ASP A 121 20.31 -15.92 -22.07
CA ASP A 121 19.65 -16.08 -23.36
C ASP A 121 19.65 -17.50 -23.91
N TYR A 122 20.38 -18.44 -23.31
CA TYR A 122 20.45 -19.83 -23.74
C TYR A 122 19.43 -20.73 -23.04
N LEU A 123 18.74 -20.22 -22.02
CA LEU A 123 17.72 -20.98 -21.28
C LEU A 123 16.45 -21.13 -22.10
N THR A 124 15.97 -22.36 -22.15
CA THR A 124 14.61 -22.64 -22.66
C THR A 124 13.55 -22.00 -21.73
N PRO A 125 12.33 -21.77 -22.21
CA PRO A 125 11.26 -21.23 -21.35
C PRO A 125 11.04 -22.04 -20.07
N PHE A 126 11.15 -23.36 -20.14
CA PHE A 126 11.02 -24.24 -18.97
C PHE A 126 12.16 -24.05 -17.96
N GLU A 127 13.39 -23.88 -18.43
CA GLU A 127 14.54 -23.60 -17.58
C GLU A 127 14.45 -22.21 -16.95
N GLN A 128 13.96 -21.20 -17.67
CA GLN A 128 13.69 -19.87 -17.12
C GLN A 128 12.69 -19.94 -15.95
N ILE A 129 11.59 -20.69 -16.09
CA ILE A 129 10.63 -20.92 -15.02
C ILE A 129 11.29 -21.61 -13.82
N ASN A 130 12.13 -22.61 -14.04
CA ASN A 130 12.86 -23.29 -12.96
C ASN A 130 13.82 -22.36 -12.23
N VAL A 131 14.49 -21.46 -12.94
CA VAL A 131 15.35 -20.42 -12.34
C VAL A 131 14.50 -19.48 -11.47
N ILE A 132 13.36 -19.00 -11.97
CA ILE A 132 12.47 -18.12 -11.19
C ILE A 132 11.97 -18.83 -9.93
N ASN A 133 11.52 -20.09 -10.07
CA ASN A 133 11.05 -20.89 -8.94
C ASN A 133 12.13 -21.08 -7.88
N LYS A 134 13.35 -21.43 -8.31
CA LYS A 134 14.50 -21.56 -7.41
C LYS A 134 14.82 -20.25 -6.70
N SER A 135 14.87 -19.16 -7.45
CA SER A 135 15.16 -17.83 -6.91
C SER A 135 14.13 -17.39 -5.89
N LEU A 136 12.84 -17.49 -6.21
CA LEU A 136 11.78 -17.01 -5.32
C LEU A 136 11.54 -17.92 -4.11
N TYR A 137 11.46 -19.23 -4.33
CA TYR A 137 11.02 -20.15 -3.27
C TYR A 137 12.16 -20.77 -2.48
N GLN A 138 13.37 -20.89 -3.06
CA GLN A 138 14.52 -21.50 -2.37
C GLN A 138 15.53 -20.46 -1.89
N ILE A 139 15.89 -19.47 -2.71
CA ILE A 139 16.87 -18.44 -2.35
C ILE A 139 16.22 -17.33 -1.54
N GLU A 140 15.18 -16.69 -2.07
CA GLU A 140 14.44 -15.63 -1.39
C GLU A 140 13.50 -16.17 -0.30
N ALA A 141 13.23 -17.47 -0.29
CA ALA A 141 12.42 -18.20 0.68
C ALA A 141 10.98 -17.67 0.85
N TYR A 142 10.37 -17.23 -0.24
CA TYR A 142 8.94 -16.87 -0.24
C TYR A 142 8.08 -18.12 0.00
N GLN A 143 7.02 -17.97 0.79
CA GLN A 143 6.14 -19.06 1.18
C GLN A 143 4.68 -18.67 1.03
N ILE A 144 3.86 -19.63 0.60
CA ILE A 144 2.42 -19.51 0.63
C ILE A 144 1.95 -19.76 2.07
N GLN A 145 1.09 -18.88 2.58
CA GLN A 145 0.41 -19.06 3.86
C GLN A 145 -1.09 -19.26 3.65
N VAL A 146 -1.70 -20.03 4.55
CA VAL A 146 -3.15 -20.24 4.54
C VAL A 146 -3.87 -18.90 4.73
N VAL A 147 -4.91 -18.67 3.93
CA VAL A 147 -5.72 -17.46 3.99
C VAL A 147 -6.40 -17.33 5.35
N ASN A 148 -6.18 -16.18 5.99
CA ASN A 148 -6.98 -15.76 7.14
C ASN A 148 -7.74 -14.48 6.74
N TYR A 149 -9.03 -14.62 6.45
CA TYR A 149 -9.88 -13.51 6.01
C TYR A 149 -10.09 -12.42 7.06
N ASN A 150 -9.79 -12.69 8.32
CA ASN A 150 -9.85 -11.70 9.39
C ASN A 150 -8.55 -10.87 9.50
N ASN A 151 -7.51 -11.25 8.76
CA ASN A 151 -6.23 -10.54 8.74
C ASN A 151 -5.83 -10.21 7.30
N PRO A 152 -5.86 -8.93 6.90
CA PRO A 152 -5.53 -8.51 5.54
C PRO A 152 -4.05 -8.70 5.16
N ASN A 153 -3.16 -8.90 6.13
CA ASN A 153 -1.71 -8.92 5.91
C ASN A 153 -1.26 -9.92 4.83
N GLY A 154 -1.96 -11.05 4.70
CA GLY A 154 -1.67 -12.06 3.68
C GLY A 154 -1.95 -11.60 2.24
N PHE A 155 -2.66 -10.48 2.05
CA PHE A 155 -3.00 -9.90 0.76
C PHE A 155 -2.17 -8.66 0.41
N LEU A 156 -1.27 -8.20 1.31
CA LEU A 156 -0.56 -6.94 1.17
C LEU A 156 0.86 -7.16 0.67
N ILE A 157 1.25 -6.45 -0.39
CA ILE A 157 2.58 -6.59 -1.00
C ILE A 157 3.70 -6.11 -0.08
N ASN A 158 3.48 -5.08 0.75
CA ASN A 158 4.46 -4.65 1.74
C ASN A 158 4.76 -5.75 2.76
N GLN A 159 3.72 -6.49 3.21
CA GLN A 159 3.86 -7.62 4.13
C GLN A 159 4.57 -8.80 3.45
N LEU A 160 4.20 -9.11 2.19
CA LEU A 160 4.89 -10.13 1.41
C LEU A 160 6.39 -9.84 1.29
N LEU A 161 6.75 -8.61 0.90
CA LEU A 161 8.16 -8.23 0.71
C LEU A 161 8.94 -8.14 2.03
N GLN A 162 8.27 -7.94 3.16
CA GLN A 162 8.88 -7.87 4.48
C GLN A 162 9.03 -9.25 5.13
N HIS A 163 7.98 -10.06 5.09
CA HIS A 163 7.90 -11.31 5.84
C HIS A 163 8.05 -12.56 4.98
N LYS A 164 8.18 -12.40 3.65
CA LYS A 164 8.31 -13.49 2.69
C LYS A 164 7.13 -14.48 2.70
N LYS A 165 5.96 -14.04 3.16
CA LYS A 165 4.74 -14.84 3.28
C LYS A 165 3.55 -14.09 2.72
N GLY A 166 2.81 -14.74 1.82
CA GLY A 166 1.59 -14.23 1.22
C GLY A 166 0.59 -15.34 0.94
N ASN A 167 -0.67 -14.98 0.69
CA ASN A 167 -1.63 -15.97 0.24
C ASN A 167 -1.37 -16.39 -1.23
N GLU A 168 -2.06 -17.41 -1.68
CA GLU A 168 -1.91 -17.98 -3.02
C GLU A 168 -2.14 -16.94 -4.12
N LEU A 169 -3.17 -16.11 -3.99
CA LEU A 169 -3.51 -15.07 -4.97
C LEU A 169 -2.39 -14.03 -5.08
N LEU A 170 -1.93 -13.49 -3.93
CA LEU A 170 -0.87 -12.49 -3.91
C LEU A 170 0.43 -13.07 -4.45
N MET A 171 0.76 -14.31 -4.09
CA MET A 171 1.95 -15.00 -4.60
C MET A 171 1.88 -15.19 -6.13
N GLY A 172 0.73 -15.59 -6.67
CA GLY A 172 0.53 -15.72 -8.12
C GLY A 172 0.69 -14.37 -8.84
N ILE A 173 0.05 -13.31 -8.33
CA ILE A 173 0.16 -11.96 -8.89
C ILE A 173 1.62 -11.47 -8.81
N PHE A 174 2.30 -11.66 -7.69
CA PHE A 174 3.70 -11.27 -7.51
C PHE A 174 4.62 -12.00 -8.49
N TYR A 175 4.41 -13.31 -8.68
CA TYR A 175 5.13 -14.13 -9.66
C TYR A 175 4.92 -13.58 -11.09
N GLN A 176 3.68 -13.30 -11.47
CA GLN A 176 3.36 -12.74 -12.79
C GLN A 176 4.03 -11.38 -13.01
N ILE A 177 4.02 -10.50 -12.00
CA ILE A 177 4.66 -9.18 -12.10
C ILE A 177 6.16 -9.31 -12.31
N ILE A 178 6.84 -10.24 -11.61
CA ILE A 178 8.27 -10.51 -11.81
C ILE A 178 8.52 -11.01 -13.21
N CYS A 179 7.76 -12.00 -13.69
CA CYS A 179 7.90 -12.55 -15.04
C CYS A 179 7.70 -11.47 -16.10
N LYS A 180 6.65 -10.65 -15.97
CA LYS A 180 6.38 -9.55 -16.88
C LYS A 180 7.52 -8.51 -16.88
N ALA A 181 8.07 -8.19 -15.70
CA ALA A 181 9.18 -7.26 -15.57
C ALA A 181 10.53 -7.79 -16.12
N LEU A 182 10.61 -9.10 -16.33
CA LEU A 182 11.74 -9.81 -16.94
C LEU A 182 11.45 -10.25 -18.40
N GLU A 183 10.34 -9.78 -18.98
CA GLU A 183 9.91 -10.10 -20.35
C GLU A 183 9.66 -11.60 -20.60
N ILE A 184 9.35 -12.35 -19.54
CA ILE A 184 9.00 -13.76 -19.63
C ILE A 184 7.50 -13.92 -19.76
N PRO A 185 6.99 -14.50 -20.87
CA PRO A 185 5.56 -14.57 -21.16
C PRO A 185 4.88 -15.63 -20.28
N ILE A 186 4.21 -15.18 -19.22
CA ILE A 186 3.40 -16.02 -18.32
C ILE A 186 2.04 -15.33 -18.10
N GLU A 187 0.98 -16.12 -18.17
CA GLU A 187 -0.37 -15.68 -17.83
C GLU A 187 -0.89 -16.48 -16.64
N LEU A 188 -1.62 -15.80 -15.75
CA LEU A 188 -2.40 -16.48 -14.70
C LEU A 188 -3.68 -17.01 -15.33
N ILE A 189 -3.97 -18.25 -15.03
CA ILE A 189 -5.19 -18.96 -15.47
C ILE A 189 -6.18 -19.00 -14.29
#